data_f17cfa2f11e71f384aba15c5660159ba
#
_entry.id   f17cfa2f11e71f384aba15c5660159ba
#
_cell.length_a   1.000
_cell.length_b   1.000
_cell.length_c   1.000
_cell.angle_alpha   90.00
_cell.angle_beta   90.00
_cell.angle_gamma   90.00
#
_symmetry.space_group_name_H-M   'P 1'
#
loop_
_entity.id
_entity.type
_entity.pdbx_description
1 polymer ?
#
loop_
_entity_poly.entity_id
_entity_poly.type
_entity_poly.pdbx_seq_one_letter_code
_entity_poly.pdbx_strand_id
1 'polypeptide(L)'
;SEMCIRDRNKLLIDLNQKGDLQGDASYIFMSKKPIEELYDLSSDPYEVNNLANNEDYKYKLLELRKQLENWQIEVDDKGFFPESEIINEFWPNMIQPVTSDVSINISDNEITLNCNTEGASIGYQTDKDIGTKFWQLYTKPIDLEGIEKICARAIRIGYKASKITSN
;
A
#
# COMPACT_ATOMS: atom_id res chain seq x y z
N SER A 1 2.71 -17.70 -13.81
CA SER A 1 3.81 -17.23 -12.95
C SER A 1 3.59 -17.51 -11.48
N GLU A 2 2.38 -17.42 -10.92
CA GLU A 2 2.08 -17.77 -9.50
C GLU A 2 2.32 -19.26 -9.20
N MET A 3 2.07 -20.14 -10.15
CA MET A 3 2.34 -21.58 -10.01
C MET A 3 3.83 -21.84 -9.80
N CYS A 4 4.72 -21.17 -10.56
CA CYS A 4 6.17 -21.35 -10.43
C CYS A 4 6.71 -20.88 -9.08
N ILE A 5 6.18 -19.80 -8.50
CA ILE A 5 6.59 -19.32 -7.18
C ILE A 5 6.15 -20.30 -6.09
N ARG A 6 4.91 -20.77 -6.16
CA ARG A 6 4.35 -21.75 -5.20
C ARG A 6 5.13 -23.06 -5.22
N ASP A 7 5.42 -23.58 -6.41
CA ASP A 7 6.15 -24.85 -6.57
C ASP A 7 7.59 -24.75 -6.08
N ARG A 8 8.27 -23.62 -6.35
CA ARG A 8 9.62 -23.36 -5.84
C ARG A 8 9.65 -23.26 -4.32
N ASN A 9 8.70 -22.52 -3.71
CA ASN A 9 8.63 -22.40 -2.26
C ASN A 9 8.36 -23.77 -1.61
N LYS A 10 7.47 -24.57 -2.19
CA LYS A 10 7.22 -25.93 -1.72
C LYS A 10 8.50 -26.79 -1.77
N LEU A 11 9.23 -26.75 -2.88
CA LEU A 11 10.48 -27.48 -3.01
C LEU A 11 11.50 -27.06 -1.95
N LEU A 12 11.65 -25.75 -1.69
CA LEU A 12 12.57 -25.24 -0.66
C LEU A 12 12.19 -25.74 0.73
N ILE A 13 10.88 -25.74 1.06
CA ILE A 13 10.38 -26.25 2.32
C ILE A 13 10.66 -27.76 2.44
N ASP A 14 10.37 -28.54 1.41
CA ASP A 14 10.60 -29.98 1.39
C ASP A 14 12.10 -30.33 1.56
N LEU A 15 12.99 -29.58 0.89
CA LEU A 15 14.45 -29.75 1.03
C LEU A 15 14.93 -29.39 2.43
N ASN A 16 14.42 -28.30 3.01
CA ASN A 16 14.76 -27.90 4.37
C ASN A 16 14.31 -28.94 5.40
N GLN A 17 13.11 -29.51 5.26
CA GLN A 17 12.59 -30.55 6.16
C GLN A 17 13.40 -31.84 6.08
N LYS A 18 13.99 -32.16 4.92
CA LYS A 18 14.87 -33.32 4.72
C LYS A 18 16.30 -33.10 5.18
N GLY A 19 16.68 -31.84 5.49
CA GLY A 19 18.07 -31.47 5.81
C GLY A 19 18.98 -31.38 4.58
N ASP A 20 18.41 -31.38 3.38
CA ASP A 20 19.15 -31.33 2.10
C ASP A 20 19.44 -29.89 1.66
N LEU A 21 18.83 -28.88 2.30
CA LEU A 21 19.06 -27.47 1.98
C LEU A 21 20.32 -26.97 2.69
N GLN A 22 21.34 -26.58 1.91
CA GLN A 22 22.64 -26.14 2.41
C GLN A 22 23.04 -24.79 1.81
N GLY A 23 24.07 -24.17 2.42
CA GLY A 23 24.62 -22.89 1.98
C GLY A 23 23.63 -21.75 2.07
N ASP A 24 23.76 -20.76 1.18
CA ASP A 24 22.99 -19.53 1.19
C ASP A 24 21.47 -19.74 1.07
N ALA A 25 21.05 -20.81 0.40
CA ALA A 25 19.65 -21.17 0.28
C ALA A 25 18.98 -21.51 1.63
N SER A 26 19.75 -21.94 2.64
CA SER A 26 19.26 -22.24 3.98
C SER A 26 18.95 -20.98 4.82
N TYR A 27 19.48 -19.83 4.39
CA TYR A 27 19.32 -18.55 5.11
C TYR A 27 17.87 -18.17 5.36
N ILE A 28 16.96 -18.44 4.42
CA ILE A 28 15.53 -18.14 4.57
C ILE A 28 14.86 -18.92 5.72
N PHE A 29 15.45 -20.07 6.14
CA PHE A 29 14.93 -20.92 7.20
C PHE A 29 15.63 -20.75 8.55
N MET A 30 16.51 -19.76 8.67
CA MET A 30 17.15 -19.44 9.95
C MET A 30 16.10 -19.10 11.01
N SER A 31 16.23 -19.67 12.21
CA SER A 31 15.33 -19.41 13.34
C SER A 31 15.40 -17.97 13.85
N LYS A 32 16.55 -17.31 13.65
CA LYS A 32 16.76 -15.89 13.97
C LYS A 32 17.43 -15.23 12.79
N LYS A 33 16.83 -14.15 12.31
CA LYS A 33 17.43 -13.28 11.30
C LYS A 33 18.28 -12.20 11.96
N PRO A 34 19.31 -11.67 11.28
CA PRO A 34 19.99 -10.46 11.72
C PRO A 34 18.99 -9.31 11.87
N ILE A 35 19.27 -8.41 12.83
CA ILE A 35 18.45 -7.19 12.98
C ILE A 35 18.64 -6.24 11.82
N GLU A 36 19.86 -6.27 11.23
CA GLU A 36 20.26 -5.44 10.10
C GLU A 36 21.07 -6.25 9.11
N GLU A 37 20.95 -5.88 7.86
CA GLU A 37 21.71 -6.46 6.77
C GLU A 37 22.25 -5.32 5.90
N LEU A 38 23.51 -5.45 5.48
CA LEU A 38 24.19 -4.50 4.63
C LEU A 38 24.92 -5.27 3.53
N TYR A 39 24.73 -4.89 2.30
CA TYR A 39 25.32 -5.53 1.14
C TYR A 39 25.97 -4.52 0.21
N ASP A 40 27.12 -4.85 -0.35
CA ASP A 40 27.74 -4.09 -1.43
C ASP A 40 27.38 -4.73 -2.78
N LEU A 41 26.35 -4.23 -3.42
CA LEU A 41 25.79 -4.78 -4.66
C LEU A 41 26.79 -4.78 -5.83
N SER A 42 27.84 -3.98 -5.75
CA SER A 42 28.88 -3.96 -6.79
C SER A 42 29.75 -5.24 -6.78
N SER A 43 29.93 -5.83 -5.61
CA SER A 43 30.73 -7.05 -5.41
C SER A 43 29.87 -8.27 -5.05
N ASP A 44 28.66 -8.05 -4.53
CA ASP A 44 27.73 -9.08 -4.08
C ASP A 44 26.29 -8.82 -4.59
N PRO A 45 26.04 -9.01 -5.91
CA PRO A 45 24.75 -8.73 -6.52
C PRO A 45 23.62 -9.67 -6.06
N TYR A 46 23.93 -10.74 -5.34
CA TYR A 46 22.97 -11.72 -4.81
C TYR A 46 22.69 -11.56 -3.32
N GLU A 47 23.33 -10.57 -2.66
CA GLU A 47 23.09 -10.26 -1.24
C GLU A 47 23.31 -11.47 -0.30
N VAL A 48 24.40 -12.21 -0.51
CA VAL A 48 24.73 -13.41 0.27
C VAL A 48 25.74 -13.14 1.39
N ASN A 49 26.50 -12.03 1.32
CA ASN A 49 27.52 -11.67 2.29
C ASN A 49 27.10 -10.43 3.09
N ASN A 50 26.45 -10.64 4.24
CA ASN A 50 26.03 -9.54 5.11
C ASN A 50 27.23 -8.82 5.77
N LEU A 51 27.45 -7.57 5.43
CA LEU A 51 28.53 -6.70 5.90
C LEU A 51 28.16 -5.88 7.15
N ALA A 52 26.97 -6.03 7.73
CA ALA A 52 26.49 -5.22 8.85
C ALA A 52 27.41 -5.30 10.08
N ASN A 53 28.16 -6.40 10.28
CA ASN A 53 29.11 -6.58 11.35
C ASN A 53 30.57 -6.34 10.94
N ASN A 54 30.83 -5.88 9.72
CA ASN A 54 32.18 -5.60 9.23
C ASN A 54 32.56 -4.15 9.61
N GLU A 55 33.66 -3.99 10.36
CA GLU A 55 34.13 -2.68 10.84
C GLU A 55 34.47 -1.72 9.70
N ASP A 56 34.92 -2.21 8.54
CA ASP A 56 35.23 -1.38 7.36
C ASP A 56 33.99 -0.66 6.81
N TYR A 57 32.81 -1.23 7.03
CA TYR A 57 31.52 -0.69 6.57
C TYR A 57 30.72 0.03 7.66
N LYS A 58 31.26 0.15 8.86
CA LYS A 58 30.59 0.75 10.02
C LYS A 58 30.07 2.17 9.76
N TYR A 59 30.89 3.02 9.11
CA TYR A 59 30.47 4.39 8.79
C TYR A 59 29.29 4.38 7.80
N LYS A 60 29.31 3.51 6.81
CA LYS A 60 28.21 3.39 5.84
C LYS A 60 26.93 2.91 6.51
N LEU A 61 27.01 1.95 7.40
CA LEU A 61 25.86 1.46 8.18
C LEU A 61 25.24 2.58 9.02
N LEU A 62 26.08 3.37 9.72
CA LEU A 62 25.60 4.50 10.53
C LEU A 62 24.96 5.60 9.67
N GLU A 63 25.53 5.90 8.50
CA GLU A 63 24.96 6.83 7.54
C GLU A 63 23.55 6.39 7.09
N LEU A 64 23.40 5.14 6.68
CA LEU A 64 22.14 4.59 6.21
C LEU A 64 21.07 4.52 7.32
N ARG A 65 21.46 4.17 8.55
CA ARG A 65 20.56 4.26 9.73
C ARG A 65 20.03 5.68 9.90
N LYS A 66 20.92 6.67 9.81
CA LYS A 66 20.51 8.08 9.95
C LYS A 66 19.58 8.55 8.82
N GLN A 67 19.84 8.09 7.61
CA GLN A 67 18.95 8.37 6.47
C GLN A 67 17.58 7.75 6.68
N LEU A 68 17.52 6.49 7.13
CA LEU A 68 16.26 5.81 7.46
C LEU A 68 15.47 6.54 8.54
N GLU A 69 16.11 6.90 9.67
CA GLU A 69 15.47 7.66 10.76
C GLU A 69 14.86 8.98 10.25
N ASN A 70 15.62 9.72 9.46
CA ASN A 70 15.13 10.99 8.91
C ASN A 70 13.93 10.79 7.98
N TRP A 71 13.99 9.77 7.12
CA TRP A 71 12.89 9.44 6.21
C TRP A 71 11.64 8.99 6.97
N GLN A 72 11.78 8.17 8.00
CA GLN A 72 10.67 7.70 8.84
C GLN A 72 9.95 8.86 9.54
N ILE A 73 10.72 9.87 10.00
CA ILE A 73 10.16 11.10 10.58
C ILE A 73 9.43 11.92 9.50
N GLU A 74 10.04 12.08 8.33
CA GLU A 74 9.47 12.86 7.22
C GLU A 74 8.14 12.30 6.73
N VAL A 75 8.01 10.96 6.64
CA VAL A 75 6.78 10.30 6.17
C VAL A 75 5.77 10.02 7.29
N ASP A 76 6.06 10.43 8.53
CA ASP A 76 5.23 10.14 9.71
C ASP A 76 4.90 8.63 9.80
N ASP A 77 5.96 7.79 9.81
CA ASP A 77 5.82 6.33 9.78
C ASP A 77 4.99 5.81 10.96
N LYS A 78 3.79 5.38 10.66
CA LYS A 78 2.84 4.88 11.67
C LYS A 78 3.30 3.59 12.35
N GLY A 79 4.31 2.90 11.83
CA GLY A 79 4.89 1.71 12.46
C GLY A 79 5.50 1.95 13.85
N PHE A 80 5.76 3.21 14.22
CA PHE A 80 6.27 3.58 15.55
C PHE A 80 5.17 3.81 16.60
N PHE A 81 3.91 3.87 16.18
CA PHE A 81 2.80 4.11 17.10
C PHE A 81 2.17 2.81 17.57
N PRO A 82 1.71 2.72 18.83
CA PRO A 82 0.89 1.61 19.24
C PRO A 82 -0.36 1.46 18.38
N GLU A 83 -0.72 0.24 18.02
CA GLU A 83 -1.89 -0.03 17.17
C GLU A 83 -3.17 0.60 17.73
N SER A 84 -3.32 0.63 19.07
CA SER A 84 -4.47 1.26 19.73
C SER A 84 -4.58 2.78 19.47
N GLU A 85 -3.45 3.47 19.33
CA GLU A 85 -3.42 4.89 18.99
C GLU A 85 -3.79 5.11 17.54
N ILE A 86 -3.24 4.30 16.63
CA ILE A 86 -3.56 4.31 15.20
C ILE A 86 -5.05 4.03 14.99
N ILE A 87 -5.60 3.00 15.65
CA ILE A 87 -7.04 2.69 15.57
C ILE A 87 -7.88 3.87 16.07
N ASN A 88 -7.51 4.51 17.18
CA ASN A 88 -8.26 5.66 17.69
C ASN A 88 -8.16 6.90 16.79
N GLU A 89 -7.03 7.09 16.09
CA GLU A 89 -6.88 8.13 15.07
C GLU A 89 -7.84 7.91 13.89
N PHE A 90 -7.90 6.65 13.38
CA PHE A 90 -8.77 6.30 12.26
C PHE A 90 -10.24 6.16 12.65
N TRP A 91 -10.52 5.65 13.85
CA TRP A 91 -11.85 5.38 14.37
C TRP A 91 -12.00 5.98 15.77
N PRO A 92 -12.19 7.30 15.88
CA PRO A 92 -12.37 7.95 17.18
C PRO A 92 -13.49 7.28 17.99
N ASN A 93 -13.19 6.94 19.24
CA ASN A 93 -14.09 6.19 20.13
C ASN A 93 -14.52 4.80 19.56
N MET A 94 -13.68 4.16 18.76
CA MET A 94 -13.96 2.88 18.08
C MET A 94 -15.19 2.91 17.15
N ILE A 95 -15.58 4.12 16.70
CA ILE A 95 -16.69 4.31 15.75
C ILE A 95 -16.10 4.51 14.36
N GLN A 96 -16.39 3.57 13.45
CA GLN A 96 -15.96 3.68 12.06
C GLN A 96 -16.60 4.89 11.38
N PRO A 97 -15.83 5.92 10.95
CA PRO A 97 -16.36 7.07 10.27
C PRO A 97 -17.00 6.74 8.93
N VAL A 98 -17.80 7.66 8.41
CA VAL A 98 -18.40 7.57 7.07
C VAL A 98 -17.71 8.57 6.16
N THR A 99 -17.31 8.13 4.97
CA THR A 99 -16.78 9.03 3.92
C THR A 99 -17.86 10.02 3.52
N SER A 100 -17.51 11.31 3.39
CA SER A 100 -18.43 12.36 2.96
C SER A 100 -19.04 12.05 1.60
N ASP A 101 -20.29 12.45 1.40
CA ASP A 101 -20.98 12.29 0.12
C ASP A 101 -20.27 13.11 -0.97
N VAL A 102 -20.34 12.64 -2.21
CA VAL A 102 -19.72 13.29 -3.36
C VAL A 102 -20.58 14.47 -3.80
N SER A 103 -19.96 15.63 -4.01
CA SER A 103 -20.60 16.75 -4.73
C SER A 103 -20.33 16.60 -6.22
N ILE A 104 -21.39 16.71 -7.03
CA ILE A 104 -21.35 16.67 -8.49
C ILE A 104 -21.59 18.10 -8.99
N ASN A 105 -20.59 18.67 -9.67
CA ASN A 105 -20.72 19.99 -10.27
C ASN A 105 -20.64 19.86 -11.79
N ILE A 106 -21.59 20.48 -12.49
CA ILE A 106 -21.66 20.48 -13.96
C ILE A 106 -21.54 21.94 -14.41
N SER A 107 -20.48 22.23 -15.14
CA SER A 107 -20.21 23.55 -15.75
C SER A 107 -19.36 23.41 -16.99
N ASP A 108 -19.51 24.33 -17.93
CA ASP A 108 -18.65 24.43 -19.14
C ASP A 108 -18.48 23.11 -19.91
N ASN A 109 -19.55 22.32 -20.01
CA ASN A 109 -19.57 21.01 -20.63
C ASN A 109 -18.70 19.94 -19.93
N GLU A 110 -18.35 20.17 -18.66
CA GLU A 110 -17.57 19.22 -17.85
C GLU A 110 -18.30 18.87 -16.54
N ILE A 111 -18.06 17.66 -16.05
CA ILE A 111 -18.50 17.18 -14.75
C ILE A 111 -17.31 17.07 -13.84
N THR A 112 -17.33 17.77 -12.70
CA THR A 112 -16.34 17.64 -11.64
C THR A 112 -16.96 16.99 -10.41
N LEU A 113 -16.22 16.06 -9.81
CA LEU A 113 -16.61 15.33 -8.62
C LEU A 113 -15.66 15.68 -7.47
N ASN A 114 -16.22 16.03 -6.31
CA ASN A 114 -15.43 16.36 -5.13
C ASN A 114 -15.95 15.61 -3.90
N CYS A 115 -15.05 15.25 -2.99
CA CYS A 115 -15.35 14.66 -1.69
C CYS A 115 -14.54 15.38 -0.61
N ASN A 116 -15.20 15.81 0.46
CA ASN A 116 -14.55 16.54 1.56
C ASN A 116 -13.72 15.64 2.48
N THR A 117 -13.84 14.32 2.37
CA THR A 117 -12.99 13.41 3.14
C THR A 117 -11.64 13.30 2.46
N GLU A 118 -10.59 13.79 3.12
CA GLU A 118 -9.21 13.71 2.62
C GLU A 118 -8.79 12.26 2.38
N GLY A 119 -8.09 12.01 1.27
CA GLY A 119 -7.63 10.66 0.87
C GLY A 119 -8.73 9.72 0.39
N ALA A 120 -9.95 10.22 0.17
CA ALA A 120 -11.02 9.43 -0.43
C ALA A 120 -10.84 9.27 -1.94
N SER A 121 -11.09 8.07 -2.44
CA SER A 121 -11.23 7.80 -3.88
C SER A 121 -12.70 7.93 -4.28
N ILE A 122 -12.96 8.50 -5.46
CA ILE A 122 -14.32 8.67 -5.99
C ILE A 122 -14.48 7.71 -7.17
N GLY A 123 -15.52 6.88 -7.10
CA GLY A 123 -16.01 6.08 -8.23
C GLY A 123 -17.28 6.71 -8.80
N TYR A 124 -17.48 6.57 -10.10
CA TYR A 124 -18.68 7.05 -10.77
C TYR A 124 -19.20 6.05 -11.81
N GLN A 125 -20.47 6.20 -12.16
CA GLN A 125 -21.16 5.46 -13.21
C GLN A 125 -21.98 6.45 -14.04
N THR A 126 -22.06 6.21 -15.34
CA THR A 126 -22.89 7.03 -16.25
C THR A 126 -23.90 6.15 -16.96
N ASP A 127 -25.08 6.69 -17.23
CA ASP A 127 -26.14 6.11 -18.06
C ASP A 127 -26.35 4.60 -17.87
N LYS A 128 -25.96 3.78 -18.87
CA LYS A 128 -26.15 2.32 -18.88
C LYS A 128 -25.40 1.56 -17.79
N ASP A 129 -24.37 2.17 -17.23
CA ASP A 129 -23.55 1.52 -16.18
C ASP A 129 -24.15 1.70 -14.79
N ILE A 130 -25.13 2.65 -14.64
CA ILE A 130 -25.78 2.93 -13.37
C ILE A 130 -26.50 1.68 -12.83
N GLY A 131 -26.16 1.32 -11.59
CA GLY A 131 -26.73 0.13 -10.92
C GLY A 131 -25.99 -1.17 -11.22
N THR A 132 -24.98 -1.16 -12.08
CA THR A 132 -24.11 -2.31 -12.31
C THR A 132 -23.03 -2.44 -11.21
N LYS A 133 -22.19 -3.47 -11.29
CA LYS A 133 -21.01 -3.60 -10.41
C LYS A 133 -19.79 -2.83 -10.93
N PHE A 134 -19.86 -2.27 -12.11
CA PHE A 134 -18.76 -1.55 -12.75
C PHE A 134 -18.74 -0.09 -12.30
N TRP A 135 -17.62 0.36 -11.74
CA TRP A 135 -17.38 1.73 -11.32
C TRP A 135 -16.10 2.23 -11.98
N GLN A 136 -16.16 3.42 -12.57
CA GLN A 136 -15.00 4.10 -13.11
C GLN A 136 -14.34 4.94 -12.01
N LEU A 137 -13.01 4.94 -11.95
CA LEU A 137 -12.28 5.79 -10.99
C LEU A 137 -12.20 7.22 -11.53
N TYR A 138 -12.63 8.19 -10.71
CA TYR A 138 -12.51 9.60 -11.03
C TYR A 138 -11.08 10.09 -10.79
N THR A 139 -10.41 10.56 -11.85
CA THR A 139 -9.04 11.09 -11.80
C THR A 139 -8.90 12.47 -12.45
N LYS A 140 -9.91 12.89 -13.24
CA LYS A 140 -9.94 14.18 -13.95
C LYS A 140 -11.37 14.53 -14.29
N PRO A 141 -11.69 15.81 -14.63
CA PRO A 141 -13.00 16.21 -15.13
C PRO A 141 -13.47 15.31 -16.28
N ILE A 142 -14.76 15.02 -16.31
CA ILE A 142 -15.42 14.15 -17.26
C ILE A 142 -16.15 15.04 -18.27
N ASP A 143 -15.96 14.79 -19.57
CA ASP A 143 -16.72 15.48 -20.62
C ASP A 143 -18.21 15.10 -20.49
N LEU A 144 -19.08 16.10 -20.51
CA LEU A 144 -20.52 15.94 -20.40
C LEU A 144 -21.14 15.37 -21.69
N GLU A 145 -20.42 15.39 -22.82
CA GLU A 145 -20.97 14.97 -24.13
C GLU A 145 -21.53 13.54 -24.06
N GLY A 146 -22.83 13.42 -24.35
CA GLY A 146 -23.54 12.14 -24.37
C GLY A 146 -23.86 11.52 -23.02
N ILE A 147 -23.63 12.23 -21.90
CA ILE A 147 -23.98 11.78 -20.54
C ILE A 147 -25.28 12.47 -20.10
N GLU A 148 -26.35 11.69 -19.91
CA GLU A 148 -27.63 12.19 -19.38
C GLU A 148 -27.70 12.07 -17.85
N LYS A 149 -27.14 11.00 -17.32
CA LYS A 149 -27.14 10.70 -15.87
C LYS A 149 -25.77 10.29 -15.40
N ILE A 150 -25.41 10.76 -14.21
CA ILE A 150 -24.22 10.31 -13.49
C ILE A 150 -24.58 10.04 -12.03
N CYS A 151 -24.01 8.98 -11.50
CA CYS A 151 -23.96 8.79 -10.04
C CYS A 151 -22.52 8.57 -9.58
N ALA A 152 -22.25 9.01 -8.35
CA ALA A 152 -20.92 8.93 -7.77
C ALA A 152 -20.96 8.47 -6.33
N ARG A 153 -19.91 7.87 -5.88
CA ARG A 153 -19.69 7.39 -4.52
C ARG A 153 -18.23 7.52 -4.15
N ALA A 154 -17.96 7.94 -2.93
CA ALA A 154 -16.61 8.02 -2.41
C ALA A 154 -16.35 6.97 -1.33
N ILE A 155 -15.09 6.56 -1.22
CA ILE A 155 -14.61 5.70 -0.16
C ILE A 155 -13.18 6.07 0.23
N ARG A 156 -12.95 6.24 1.53
CA ARG A 156 -11.61 6.26 2.12
C ARG A 156 -11.32 4.89 2.73
N ILE A 157 -10.10 4.40 2.56
CA ILE A 157 -9.67 3.15 3.21
C ILE A 157 -9.86 3.29 4.73
N GLY A 158 -10.47 2.28 5.35
CA GLY A 158 -10.79 2.28 6.78
C GLY A 158 -12.14 2.92 7.15
N TYR A 159 -12.79 3.67 6.26
CA TYR A 159 -14.09 4.32 6.48
C TYR A 159 -15.23 3.53 5.83
N LYS A 160 -16.45 3.74 6.30
CA LYS A 160 -17.65 3.34 5.55
C LYS A 160 -17.74 4.18 4.29
N ALA A 161 -18.19 3.57 3.20
CA ALA A 161 -18.41 4.32 1.96
C ALA A 161 -19.50 5.39 2.14
N SER A 162 -19.42 6.47 1.34
CA SER A 162 -20.45 7.49 1.24
C SER A 162 -21.77 6.93 0.73
N LYS A 163 -22.85 7.70 0.79
CA LYS A 163 -24.04 7.44 -0.01
C LYS A 163 -23.71 7.60 -1.50
N ILE A 164 -24.57 7.05 -2.34
CA ILE A 164 -24.52 7.31 -3.78
C ILE A 164 -25.23 8.64 -4.02
N THR A 165 -24.54 9.58 -4.64
CA THR A 165 -25.10 10.87 -5.09
C THR A 165 -25.33 10.78 -6.60
N SER A 166 -26.41 11.37 -7.09
CA SER A 166 -26.75 11.47 -8.53
C SER A 166 -27.15 12.89 -8.87
N ASN A 167 -26.98 13.26 -10.16
CA ASN A 167 -27.56 14.49 -10.71
C ASN A 167 -29.03 14.33 -10.99
#